data_7dd9a4cf2acb84c43c757e3bb8b2345a
#
_entry.id   7dd9a4cf2acb84c43c757e3bb8b2345a
#
_cell.length_a   1.000
_cell.length_b   1.000
_cell.length_c   1.000
_cell.angle_alpha   90.00
_cell.angle_beta   90.00
_cell.angle_gamma   90.00
#
_symmetry.space_group_name_H-M   'P 1'
#
loop_
_entity.id
_entity.type
_entity.pdbx_description
1 polymer ?
#
loop_
_entity_poly.entity_id
_entity_poly.type
_entity_poly.pdbx_seq_one_letter_code
_entity_poly.pdbx_strand_id
1 'polypeptide(L)'
;MSIRFNKIRNVKNPSSAYEFAAATDFFCPEYDSTFYKDLVNKNPNRDYYECSISPNCDSMNIVIAPNGRINIPSGIRVIIDDPSMCLLAVNKSGIAANKGLVLGACLVDADYRGEIHLNLINTSSEPVQIKTGDKLVQFMYLPIAHGDYIEITDDEFNSSPQTARGTGGFGSSDTK
;
A
#
# COMPACT_ATOMS: atom_id res chain seq x y z
N MET A 1 -18.72 -10.36 8.23
CA MET A 1 -17.96 -9.11 8.31
C MET A 1 -17.93 -8.48 6.94
N SER A 2 -18.18 -7.18 6.82
CA SER A 2 -18.19 -6.46 5.53
C SER A 2 -17.37 -5.17 5.62
N ILE A 3 -16.72 -4.84 4.52
CA ILE A 3 -16.10 -3.53 4.31
C ILE A 3 -17.00 -2.79 3.34
N ARG A 4 -17.46 -1.60 3.73
CA ARG A 4 -18.20 -0.71 2.85
C ARG A 4 -17.21 0.22 2.16
N PHE A 5 -17.40 0.49 0.89
CA PHE A 5 -16.55 1.40 0.14
C PHE A 5 -17.37 2.41 -0.66
N ASN A 6 -16.74 3.54 -0.93
CA ASN A 6 -17.26 4.58 -1.80
C ASN A 6 -16.22 4.93 -2.88
N LYS A 7 -16.68 5.09 -4.11
CA LYS A 7 -15.85 5.54 -5.22
C LYS A 7 -15.96 7.05 -5.37
N ILE A 8 -14.82 7.72 -5.42
CA ILE A 8 -14.72 9.16 -5.66
C ILE A 8 -14.09 9.48 -7.02
N ARG A 9 -13.75 8.44 -7.78
CA ARG A 9 -13.21 8.49 -9.15
C ARG A 9 -13.81 7.36 -9.98
N ASN A 10 -13.72 7.46 -11.30
CA ASN A 10 -14.04 6.33 -12.16
C ASN A 10 -12.95 5.24 -12.04
N VAL A 11 -13.26 4.19 -11.31
CA VAL A 11 -12.38 3.07 -11.02
C VAL A 11 -13.18 1.78 -10.90
N LYS A 12 -12.57 0.66 -11.22
CA LYS A 12 -13.16 -0.67 -10.98
C LYS A 12 -13.37 -0.89 -9.48
N ASN A 13 -14.44 -1.59 -9.14
CA ASN A 13 -14.68 -2.00 -7.75
C ASN A 13 -13.52 -2.88 -7.25
N PRO A 14 -13.09 -2.72 -5.99
CA PRO A 14 -12.22 -3.70 -5.36
C PRO A 14 -12.79 -5.11 -5.52
N SER A 15 -11.97 -6.07 -5.92
CA SER A 15 -12.45 -7.42 -6.20
C SER A 15 -11.40 -8.48 -5.92
N SER A 16 -11.81 -9.64 -5.41
CA SER A 16 -10.97 -10.82 -5.29
C SER A 16 -10.91 -11.56 -6.60
N ALA A 17 -9.74 -12.11 -6.95
CA ALA A 17 -9.57 -12.87 -8.20
C ALA A 17 -10.27 -14.24 -8.16
N TYR A 18 -10.37 -14.85 -6.97
CA TYR A 18 -10.94 -16.16 -6.73
C TYR A 18 -11.71 -16.17 -5.42
N GLU A 19 -12.60 -17.16 -5.23
CA GLU A 19 -13.44 -17.32 -4.04
C GLU A 19 -12.64 -17.36 -2.73
N PHE A 20 -11.51 -18.06 -2.72
CA PHE A 20 -10.62 -18.20 -1.55
C PHE A 20 -9.38 -17.31 -1.61
N ALA A 21 -9.41 -16.23 -2.40
CA ALA A 21 -8.31 -15.28 -2.41
C ALA A 21 -8.19 -14.58 -1.06
N ALA A 22 -6.98 -14.56 -0.48
CA ALA A 22 -6.72 -13.94 0.81
C ALA A 22 -6.77 -12.41 0.77
N ALA A 23 -6.72 -11.81 -0.41
CA ALA A 23 -6.67 -10.37 -0.58
C ALA A 23 -7.57 -9.88 -1.73
N THR A 24 -7.96 -8.62 -1.65
CA THR A 24 -8.79 -7.91 -2.62
C THR A 24 -7.94 -6.97 -3.45
N ASP A 25 -8.02 -7.07 -4.77
CA ASP A 25 -7.31 -6.22 -5.73
C ASP A 25 -7.87 -4.80 -5.77
N PHE A 26 -6.98 -3.82 -5.79
CA PHE A 26 -7.26 -2.41 -6.07
C PHE A 26 -6.61 -2.00 -7.39
N PHE A 27 -7.30 -1.12 -8.11
CA PHE A 27 -6.99 -0.79 -9.49
C PHE A 27 -6.55 0.66 -9.64
N CYS A 28 -5.78 0.94 -10.67
CA CYS A 28 -5.51 2.30 -11.11
C CYS A 28 -6.80 2.91 -11.69
N PRO A 29 -7.24 4.10 -11.24
CA PRO A 29 -8.42 4.78 -11.78
C PRO A 29 -8.22 5.25 -13.23
N GLU A 30 -9.29 5.69 -13.85
CA GLU A 30 -9.21 6.52 -15.05
C GLU A 30 -8.54 7.85 -14.75
N TYR A 31 -7.80 8.33 -15.71
CA TYR A 31 -7.05 9.56 -15.61
C TYR A 31 -7.92 10.75 -16.05
N ASP A 32 -8.17 11.66 -15.13
CA ASP A 32 -8.82 12.94 -15.40
C ASP A 32 -8.02 14.10 -14.77
N SER A 33 -8.49 15.32 -14.98
CA SER A 33 -7.82 16.52 -14.46
C SER A 33 -7.75 16.57 -12.93
N THR A 34 -8.72 15.98 -12.23
CA THR A 34 -8.76 15.92 -10.77
C THR A 34 -7.76 14.89 -10.27
N PHE A 35 -7.73 13.70 -10.89
CA PHE A 35 -6.72 12.68 -10.62
C PHE A 35 -5.30 13.25 -10.78
N TYR A 36 -5.04 13.95 -11.88
CA TYR A 36 -3.73 14.54 -12.14
C TYR A 36 -3.31 15.54 -11.05
N LYS A 37 -4.20 16.46 -10.67
CA LYS A 37 -3.92 17.44 -9.60
C LYS A 37 -3.55 16.74 -8.29
N ASP A 38 -4.32 15.72 -7.91
CA ASP A 38 -4.09 15.00 -6.66
C ASP A 38 -2.82 14.16 -6.74
N LEU A 39 -2.56 13.50 -7.87
CA LEU A 39 -1.32 12.77 -8.09
C LEU A 39 -0.10 13.69 -7.89
N VAL A 40 -0.12 14.85 -8.53
CA VAL A 40 0.95 15.85 -8.45
C VAL A 40 1.14 16.38 -7.04
N ASN A 41 0.06 16.72 -6.36
CA ASN A 41 0.10 17.23 -4.99
C ASN A 41 0.64 16.20 -3.98
N LYS A 42 0.34 14.93 -4.18
CA LYS A 42 0.79 13.84 -3.32
C LYS A 42 2.21 13.34 -3.65
N ASN A 43 2.76 13.76 -4.79
CA ASN A 43 4.08 13.36 -5.27
C ASN A 43 4.90 14.59 -5.67
N PRO A 44 5.41 15.37 -4.70
CA PRO A 44 6.12 16.62 -4.99
C PRO A 44 7.47 16.42 -5.69
N ASN A 45 8.14 15.28 -5.45
CA ASN A 45 9.42 14.99 -6.10
C ASN A 45 9.20 14.36 -7.48
N ARG A 46 9.47 15.13 -8.53
CA ARG A 46 9.28 14.77 -9.93
C ARG A 46 10.39 13.90 -10.50
N ASP A 47 11.52 13.77 -9.84
CA ASP A 47 12.63 12.91 -10.28
C ASP A 47 12.27 11.42 -10.19
N TYR A 48 11.24 11.10 -9.39
CA TYR A 48 10.82 9.71 -9.17
C TYR A 48 9.81 9.19 -10.19
N TYR A 49 9.17 10.07 -10.95
CA TYR A 49 8.16 9.66 -11.92
C TYR A 49 7.91 10.74 -12.97
N GLU A 50 7.49 10.27 -14.13
CA GLU A 50 6.98 11.14 -15.19
C GLU A 50 5.45 10.99 -15.25
N CYS A 51 4.78 12.12 -15.41
CA CYS A 51 3.36 12.16 -15.67
C CYS A 51 3.10 13.18 -16.78
N SER A 52 2.69 12.68 -17.93
CA SER A 52 2.33 13.50 -19.09
C SER A 52 0.87 13.35 -19.42
N ILE A 53 0.22 14.48 -19.70
CA ILE A 53 -1.14 14.52 -20.22
C ILE A 53 -1.04 14.90 -21.71
N SER A 54 -1.75 14.16 -22.56
CA SER A 54 -1.93 14.55 -23.95
C SER A 54 -2.60 15.94 -24.04
N PRO A 55 -2.28 16.76 -25.05
CA PRO A 55 -2.89 18.09 -25.21
C PRO A 55 -4.43 18.08 -25.22
N ASN A 56 -5.04 16.97 -25.62
CA ASN A 56 -6.49 16.80 -25.66
C ASN A 56 -7.06 16.15 -24.40
N CYS A 57 -6.23 15.90 -23.36
CA CYS A 57 -6.61 15.15 -22.16
C CYS A 57 -7.09 13.69 -22.42
N ASP A 58 -6.89 13.16 -23.62
CA ASP A 58 -7.41 11.85 -24.02
C ASP A 58 -6.52 10.69 -23.56
N SER A 59 -5.28 10.97 -23.15
CA SER A 59 -4.36 9.98 -22.61
C SER A 59 -3.42 10.61 -21.60
N MET A 60 -3.20 9.90 -20.50
CA MET A 60 -2.18 10.21 -19.52
C MET A 60 -1.26 9.01 -19.40
N ASN A 61 0.03 9.28 -19.31
CA ASN A 61 1.04 8.26 -18.99
C ASN A 61 1.60 8.55 -17.61
N ILE A 62 1.68 7.53 -16.79
CA ILE A 62 2.43 7.54 -15.53
C ILE A 62 3.56 6.54 -15.71
N VAL A 63 4.79 7.01 -15.53
CA VAL A 63 5.99 6.17 -15.60
C VAL A 63 6.79 6.38 -14.32
N ILE A 64 7.05 5.30 -13.60
CA ILE A 64 7.88 5.34 -12.38
C ILE A 64 9.32 5.10 -12.80
N ALA A 65 10.20 6.07 -12.53
CA ALA A 65 11.62 5.95 -12.82
C ALA A 65 12.27 4.78 -12.06
N PRO A 66 13.42 4.26 -12.51
CA PRO A 66 14.22 3.31 -11.73
C PRO A 66 14.51 3.86 -10.33
N ASN A 67 14.30 3.03 -9.30
CA ASN A 67 14.37 3.40 -7.88
C ASN A 67 13.43 4.54 -7.45
N GLY A 68 12.51 4.93 -8.33
CA GLY A 68 11.49 5.92 -8.05
C GLY A 68 10.31 5.36 -7.25
N ARG A 69 9.49 6.26 -6.71
CA ARG A 69 8.26 5.91 -5.98
C ARG A 69 7.12 6.86 -6.31
N ILE A 70 5.90 6.37 -6.12
CA ILE A 70 4.69 7.15 -6.39
C ILE A 70 3.55 6.76 -5.45
N ASN A 71 2.75 7.75 -5.06
CA ASN A 71 1.46 7.58 -4.40
C ASN A 71 0.34 7.77 -5.43
N ILE A 72 -0.32 6.70 -5.83
CA ILE A 72 -1.42 6.76 -6.80
C ILE A 72 -2.74 6.87 -6.05
N PRO A 73 -3.54 7.92 -6.25
CA PRO A 73 -4.90 8.00 -5.71
C PRO A 73 -5.73 6.83 -6.24
N SER A 74 -6.31 6.00 -5.37
CA SER A 74 -7.03 4.79 -5.79
C SER A 74 -8.47 5.04 -6.25
N GLY A 75 -9.03 6.21 -5.96
CA GLY A 75 -10.45 6.48 -6.15
C GLY A 75 -11.37 5.82 -5.11
N ILE A 76 -10.82 5.16 -4.09
CA ILE A 76 -11.58 4.38 -3.11
C ILE A 76 -11.39 4.95 -1.70
N ARG A 77 -12.51 5.13 -1.00
CA ARG A 77 -12.59 5.32 0.44
C ARG A 77 -13.31 4.14 1.06
N VAL A 78 -12.93 3.75 2.27
CA VAL A 78 -13.54 2.61 2.98
C VAL A 78 -14.12 3.02 4.32
N ILE A 79 -15.08 2.22 4.78
CA ILE A 79 -15.55 2.23 6.16
C ILE A 79 -15.34 0.82 6.70
N ILE A 80 -14.52 0.72 7.71
CA ILE A 80 -14.29 -0.48 8.51
C ILE A 80 -15.11 -0.28 9.79
N ASP A 81 -16.16 -1.08 9.97
CA ASP A 81 -17.09 -0.91 11.10
C ASP A 81 -16.53 -1.48 12.42
N ASP A 82 -15.65 -2.46 12.31
CA ASP A 82 -15.02 -3.11 13.47
C ASP A 82 -13.64 -2.48 13.75
N PRO A 83 -13.46 -1.75 14.88
CA PRO A 83 -12.19 -1.10 15.21
C PRO A 83 -11.05 -2.09 15.50
N SER A 84 -11.35 -3.37 15.72
CA SER A 84 -10.34 -4.42 15.87
C SER A 84 -9.81 -4.97 14.54
N MET A 85 -10.15 -4.33 13.42
CA MET A 85 -9.76 -4.76 12.08
C MET A 85 -9.01 -3.65 11.36
N CYS A 86 -8.15 -4.02 10.41
CA CYS A 86 -7.48 -3.10 9.49
C CYS A 86 -7.41 -3.67 8.07
N LEU A 87 -7.07 -2.82 7.10
CA LEU A 87 -6.62 -3.27 5.79
C LEU A 87 -5.09 -3.19 5.72
N LEU A 88 -4.46 -4.30 5.39
CA LEU A 88 -3.02 -4.39 5.15
C LEU A 88 -2.77 -4.58 3.65
N ALA A 89 -2.09 -3.61 3.04
CA ALA A 89 -1.64 -3.73 1.67
C ALA A 89 -0.52 -4.77 1.57
N VAL A 90 -0.58 -5.62 0.56
CA VAL A 90 0.44 -6.62 0.28
C VAL A 90 0.81 -6.61 -1.20
N ASN A 91 2.03 -7.02 -1.50
CA ASN A 91 2.53 -7.08 -2.88
C ASN A 91 1.71 -8.06 -3.72
N LYS A 92 1.50 -7.69 -4.98
CA LYS A 92 1.04 -8.65 -5.98
C LYS A 92 2.26 -9.37 -6.57
N SER A 93 2.31 -10.70 -6.39
CA SER A 93 3.45 -11.52 -6.81
C SER A 93 3.87 -11.28 -8.27
N GLY A 94 2.91 -11.25 -9.20
CA GLY A 94 3.20 -11.00 -10.61
C GLY A 94 3.74 -9.61 -10.90
N ILE A 95 3.30 -8.57 -10.18
CA ILE A 95 3.81 -7.20 -10.33
C ILE A 95 5.19 -7.06 -9.70
N ALA A 96 5.37 -7.60 -8.50
CA ALA A 96 6.66 -7.56 -7.82
C ALA A 96 7.73 -8.35 -8.58
N ALA A 97 7.41 -9.57 -9.00
CA ALA A 97 8.39 -10.43 -9.68
C ALA A 97 8.72 -9.97 -11.11
N ASN A 98 7.71 -9.52 -11.88
CA ASN A 98 7.90 -9.24 -13.31
C ASN A 98 8.22 -7.78 -13.62
N LYS A 99 7.79 -6.85 -12.75
CA LYS A 99 7.98 -5.41 -12.97
C LYS A 99 8.85 -4.75 -11.91
N GLY A 100 9.23 -5.46 -10.85
CA GLY A 100 9.97 -4.88 -9.73
C GLY A 100 9.19 -3.82 -8.94
N LEU A 101 7.85 -3.77 -9.07
CA LEU A 101 7.03 -2.84 -8.28
C LEU A 101 6.66 -3.46 -6.94
N VAL A 102 7.08 -2.82 -5.87
CA VAL A 102 6.80 -3.22 -4.49
C VAL A 102 6.10 -2.09 -3.72
N LEU A 103 5.53 -2.44 -2.57
CA LEU A 103 4.82 -1.48 -1.71
C LEU A 103 5.79 -0.64 -0.87
N GLY A 104 5.46 0.65 -0.68
CA GLY A 104 6.12 1.53 0.28
C GLY A 104 5.31 1.72 1.56
N ALA A 105 4.02 2.04 1.47
CA ALA A 105 3.11 2.20 2.60
C ALA A 105 2.01 1.14 2.56
N CYS A 106 1.57 0.62 3.71
CA CYS A 106 0.81 -0.61 3.73
C CYS A 106 -0.42 -0.65 4.65
N LEU A 107 -0.55 0.20 5.66
CA LEU A 107 -1.63 0.08 6.65
C LEU A 107 -2.74 1.11 6.40
N VAL A 108 -4.00 0.65 6.53
CA VAL A 108 -5.20 1.50 6.54
C VAL A 108 -5.97 1.19 7.81
N ASP A 109 -6.02 2.16 8.70
CA ASP A 109 -6.67 2.06 10.01
C ASP A 109 -8.20 2.07 9.88
N ALA A 110 -8.89 1.50 10.86
CA ALA A 110 -10.36 1.43 10.87
C ALA A 110 -11.03 2.82 10.90
N ASP A 111 -10.38 3.81 11.49
CA ASP A 111 -10.87 5.19 11.60
C ASP A 111 -10.43 6.11 10.44
N TYR A 112 -9.59 5.63 9.52
CA TYR A 112 -9.19 6.41 8.35
C TYR A 112 -10.38 6.61 7.40
N ARG A 113 -10.66 7.85 7.02
CA ARG A 113 -11.78 8.23 6.13
C ARG A 113 -11.34 8.88 4.82
N GLY A 114 -10.04 9.02 4.61
CA GLY A 114 -9.49 9.58 3.39
C GLY A 114 -9.50 8.60 2.21
N GLU A 115 -9.11 9.09 1.05
CA GLU A 115 -8.84 8.24 -0.11
C GLU A 115 -7.62 7.36 0.15
N ILE A 116 -7.73 6.07 -0.11
CA ILE A 116 -6.60 5.14 -0.05
C ILE A 116 -5.64 5.48 -1.20
N HIS A 117 -4.36 5.58 -0.90
CA HIS A 117 -3.31 5.78 -1.91
C HIS A 117 -2.49 4.50 -2.07
N LEU A 118 -2.25 4.13 -3.32
CA LEU A 118 -1.45 2.98 -3.69
C LEU A 118 0.01 3.44 -3.79
N ASN A 119 0.80 3.23 -2.73
CA ASN A 119 2.20 3.62 -2.69
C ASN A 119 3.07 2.53 -3.31
N LEU A 120 3.71 2.84 -4.42
CA LEU A 120 4.55 1.91 -5.18
C LEU A 120 5.98 2.43 -5.29
N ILE A 121 6.93 1.50 -5.22
CA ILE A 121 8.36 1.72 -5.40
C ILE A 121 8.82 0.85 -6.56
N ASN A 122 9.49 1.43 -7.53
CA ASN A 122 10.14 0.68 -8.60
C ASN A 122 11.56 0.28 -8.17
N THR A 123 11.76 -0.98 -7.88
CA THR A 123 13.06 -1.55 -7.50
C THR A 123 13.86 -2.10 -8.69
N SER A 124 13.33 -1.96 -9.91
CA SER A 124 14.01 -2.39 -11.12
C SER A 124 14.94 -1.31 -11.68
N SER A 125 15.80 -1.69 -12.61
CA SER A 125 16.67 -0.78 -13.39
C SER A 125 15.95 -0.09 -14.55
N GLU A 126 14.70 -0.46 -14.83
CA GLU A 126 13.95 0.05 -15.97
C GLU A 126 12.75 0.90 -15.52
N PRO A 127 12.34 1.90 -16.31
CA PRO A 127 11.11 2.65 -16.06
C PRO A 127 9.88 1.73 -16.17
N VAL A 128 8.92 1.89 -15.26
CA VAL A 128 7.68 1.07 -15.26
C VAL A 128 6.47 1.94 -15.51
N GLN A 129 5.77 1.66 -16.61
CA GLN A 129 4.53 2.33 -16.96
C GLN A 129 3.34 1.75 -16.19
N ILE A 130 2.48 2.66 -15.68
CA ILE A 130 1.20 2.35 -15.05
C ILE A 130 0.07 2.79 -15.99
N LYS A 131 -0.96 1.96 -16.11
CA LYS A 131 -2.12 2.20 -16.97
C LYS A 131 -3.42 2.15 -16.15
N THR A 132 -4.41 2.90 -16.61
CA THR A 132 -5.79 2.77 -16.12
C THR A 132 -6.22 1.31 -16.09
N GLY A 133 -6.79 0.90 -14.97
CA GLY A 133 -7.29 -0.47 -14.78
C GLY A 133 -6.23 -1.50 -14.40
N ASP A 134 -4.95 -1.12 -14.31
CA ASP A 134 -3.90 -2.00 -13.78
C ASP A 134 -4.22 -2.38 -12.33
N LYS A 135 -4.09 -3.67 -12.03
CA LYS A 135 -4.17 -4.20 -10.65
C LYS A 135 -2.84 -3.93 -9.96
N LEU A 136 -2.77 -2.89 -9.15
CA LEU A 136 -1.51 -2.42 -8.60
C LEU A 136 -1.16 -3.02 -7.24
N VAL A 137 -2.15 -3.07 -6.35
CA VAL A 137 -2.01 -3.45 -4.96
C VAL A 137 -3.16 -4.37 -4.59
N GLN A 138 -2.97 -5.22 -3.61
CA GLN A 138 -4.04 -5.99 -3.00
C GLN A 138 -4.04 -5.77 -1.48
N PHE A 139 -5.23 -5.81 -0.88
CA PHE A 139 -5.41 -5.58 0.55
C PHE A 139 -5.98 -6.82 1.22
N MET A 140 -5.36 -7.22 2.31
CA MET A 140 -5.90 -8.21 3.25
C MET A 140 -6.71 -7.49 4.32
N TYR A 141 -7.80 -8.10 4.77
CA TYR A 141 -8.59 -7.65 5.91
C TYR A 141 -8.20 -8.49 7.12
N LEU A 142 -7.56 -7.86 8.10
CA LEU A 142 -6.91 -8.55 9.21
C LEU A 142 -7.37 -8.04 10.56
N PRO A 143 -7.48 -8.92 11.57
CA PRO A 143 -7.67 -8.50 12.95
C PRO A 143 -6.37 -7.91 13.51
N ILE A 144 -6.53 -6.90 14.37
CA ILE A 144 -5.44 -6.28 15.13
C ILE A 144 -5.74 -6.39 16.62
N ALA A 145 -4.69 -6.56 17.41
CA ALA A 145 -4.79 -6.46 18.85
C ALA A 145 -4.29 -5.07 19.29
N HIS A 146 -5.12 -4.36 20.05
CA HIS A 146 -4.71 -3.14 20.70
C HIS A 146 -4.12 -3.48 22.07
N GLY A 147 -3.01 -2.83 22.44
CA GLY A 147 -2.39 -2.97 23.74
C GLY A 147 -1.82 -1.64 24.20
N ASP A 148 -1.84 -1.44 25.52
CA ASP A 148 -1.22 -0.28 26.13
C ASP A 148 0.30 -0.49 26.20
N TYR A 149 1.06 0.57 25.90
CA TYR A 149 2.50 0.61 26.13
C TYR A 149 2.74 1.22 27.52
N ILE A 150 3.25 0.41 28.43
CA ILE A 150 3.55 0.82 29.81
C ILE A 150 5.05 0.90 29.96
N GLU A 151 5.57 2.07 30.29
CA GLU A 151 6.98 2.24 30.62
C GLU A 151 7.27 1.55 31.96
N ILE A 152 8.29 0.73 32.00
CA ILE A 152 8.77 0.04 33.18
C ILE A 152 10.24 0.41 33.44
N THR A 153 10.70 0.20 34.67
CA THR A 153 12.09 0.47 35.05
C THR A 153 13.02 -0.63 34.52
N ASP A 154 14.33 -0.33 34.49
CA ASP A 154 15.36 -1.33 34.15
C ASP A 154 15.34 -2.53 35.10
N ASP A 155 15.07 -2.30 36.36
CA ASP A 155 14.97 -3.35 37.41
C ASP A 155 13.79 -4.30 37.10
N GLU A 156 12.63 -3.76 36.77
CA GLU A 156 11.46 -4.53 36.37
C GLU A 156 11.72 -5.32 35.09
N PHE A 157 12.36 -4.68 34.08
CA PHE A 157 12.71 -5.36 32.83
C PHE A 157 13.69 -6.52 33.06
N ASN A 158 14.75 -6.30 33.85
CA ASN A 158 15.78 -7.29 34.14
C ASN A 158 15.28 -8.42 35.04
N SER A 159 14.23 -8.19 35.85
CA SER A 159 13.59 -9.22 36.66
C SER A 159 12.64 -10.12 35.87
N SER A 160 12.32 -9.76 34.61
CA SER A 160 11.46 -10.59 33.76
C SER A 160 12.12 -11.93 33.41
N PRO A 161 11.33 -12.99 33.16
CA PRO A 161 11.87 -14.30 32.81
C PRO A 161 12.79 -14.24 31.59
N GLN A 162 14.00 -14.79 31.72
CA GLN A 162 14.95 -14.89 30.63
C GLN A 162 14.44 -15.86 29.57
N THR A 163 14.68 -15.53 28.29
CA THR A 163 14.33 -16.39 27.16
C THR A 163 15.58 -17.01 26.55
N ALA A 164 15.42 -18.16 25.91
CA ALA A 164 16.54 -18.82 25.21
C ALA A 164 17.15 -17.96 24.07
N ARG A 165 16.37 -17.00 23.54
CA ARG A 165 16.84 -16.07 22.52
C ARG A 165 17.65 -14.92 23.11
N GLY A 166 17.31 -14.45 24.33
CA GLY A 166 17.91 -13.28 24.94
C GLY A 166 17.85 -12.05 24.04
N THR A 167 18.98 -11.39 23.85
CA THR A 167 19.13 -10.22 22.96
C THR A 167 19.49 -10.59 21.51
N GLY A 168 19.47 -11.86 21.15
CA GLY A 168 19.87 -12.33 19.82
C GLY A 168 18.98 -11.81 18.70
N GLY A 169 19.60 -11.21 17.68
CA GLY A 169 18.97 -10.69 16.46
C GLY A 169 19.95 -10.68 15.29
N PHE A 170 19.52 -10.19 14.11
CA PHE A 170 20.36 -9.94 12.93
C PHE A 170 21.30 -11.10 12.56
N GLY A 171 20.78 -12.33 12.43
CA GLY A 171 21.56 -13.52 12.05
C GLY A 171 22.11 -14.31 13.23
N SER A 172 21.78 -13.98 14.49
CA SER A 172 22.26 -14.74 15.67
C SER A 172 21.83 -16.20 15.69
N SER A 173 20.90 -16.63 14.84
CA SER A 173 20.48 -18.03 14.66
C SER A 173 21.36 -18.81 13.67
N ASP A 174 22.11 -18.13 12.81
CA ASP A 174 22.88 -18.75 11.72
C ASP A 174 24.21 -19.40 12.22
N THR A 175 24.54 -19.16 13.49
CA THR A 175 25.75 -19.67 14.16
C THR A 175 25.45 -20.74 15.20
N LYS A 176 24.19 -21.23 15.28
CA LYS A 176 23.79 -22.31 16.21
C LYS A 176 23.67 -23.64 15.52
#